data_57daa9cd500f0485f1e0dab205bbd921
#
_entry.id   57daa9cd500f0485f1e0dab205bbd921
#
_cell.length_a   1.000
_cell.length_b   1.000
_cell.length_c   1.000
_cell.angle_alpha   90.00
_cell.angle_beta   90.00
_cell.angle_gamma   90.00
#
_symmetry.space_group_name_H-M   'P 1'
#
loop_
_entity.id
_entity.type
_entity.pdbx_description
1 polymer ?
#
loop_
_entity_poly.entity_id
_entity_poly.type
_entity_poly.pdbx_seq_one_letter_code
_entity_poly.pdbx_strand_id
1 'polypeptide(L)'
;MDKNFPDNESLFRAVYPPEINKMFWKDNTHISSAAFLDKKGLSVERGNFRNETDVVDDMKKSFIGRIVSFAVRLCREINAEVLYKPTKRSIYHSEIHGRKDRIVLSPAQRRVLAQRCKLVN
;
A
#
# COMPACT_ATOMS: atom_id res chain seq x y z
N MET A 1 -5.62 -10.08 15.95
CA MET A 1 -4.50 -9.89 15.01
C MET A 1 -3.43 -9.04 15.66
N ASP A 2 -2.17 -9.40 15.48
CA ASP A 2 -1.05 -8.72 16.12
C ASP A 2 -0.91 -7.28 15.60
N LYS A 3 -0.67 -6.33 16.51
CA LYS A 3 -0.39 -4.93 16.15
C LYS A 3 0.99 -4.74 15.55
N ASN A 4 1.88 -5.68 15.77
CA ASN A 4 3.25 -5.65 15.24
C ASN A 4 3.28 -6.34 13.89
N PHE A 5 4.04 -5.75 12.97
CA PHE A 5 4.17 -6.26 11.62
C PHE A 5 5.54 -6.93 11.47
N PRO A 6 5.59 -8.24 11.14
CA PRO A 6 6.86 -8.84 10.76
C PRO A 6 7.42 -8.21 9.48
N ASP A 7 8.73 -8.15 9.36
CA ASP A 7 9.40 -7.55 8.20
C ASP A 7 8.98 -8.14 6.86
N ASN A 8 8.69 -9.45 6.85
CA ASN A 8 8.35 -10.16 5.62
C ASN A 8 6.86 -10.19 5.31
N GLU A 9 6.04 -9.53 6.12
CA GLU A 9 4.62 -9.42 5.79
C GLU A 9 4.43 -8.52 4.59
N SER A 10 3.56 -8.93 3.65
CA SER A 10 3.20 -8.13 2.48
C SER A 10 2.07 -7.16 2.82
N LEU A 11 2.15 -5.98 2.25
CA LEU A 11 1.11 -4.96 2.28
C LEU A 11 0.59 -4.76 0.85
N PHE A 12 -0.71 -4.50 0.73
CA PHE A 12 -1.38 -4.39 -0.57
C PHE A 12 -2.10 -3.05 -0.68
N ARG A 13 -1.99 -2.41 -1.83
CA ARG A 13 -2.65 -1.14 -2.09
C ARG A 13 -3.41 -1.19 -3.41
N ALA A 14 -4.69 -0.79 -3.36
CA ALA A 14 -5.50 -0.62 -4.56
C ALA A 14 -5.24 0.77 -5.15
N VAL A 15 -5.05 0.83 -6.46
CA VAL A 15 -4.77 2.06 -7.19
C VAL A 15 -5.70 2.13 -8.39
N TYR A 16 -6.37 3.26 -8.60
CA TYR A 16 -7.21 3.44 -9.78
C TYR A 16 -6.40 3.17 -11.04
N PRO A 17 -6.98 2.46 -12.04
CA PRO A 17 -6.24 2.12 -13.25
C PRO A 17 -5.94 3.34 -14.11
N PRO A 18 -5.02 3.24 -15.09
CA PRO A 18 -4.66 4.38 -15.94
C PRO A 18 -5.84 5.04 -16.65
N GLU A 19 -6.87 4.25 -16.99
CA GLU A 19 -8.08 4.75 -17.66
C GLU A 19 -8.87 5.72 -16.78
N ILE A 20 -8.76 5.60 -15.46
CA ILE A 20 -9.46 6.47 -14.50
C ILE A 20 -8.54 7.59 -14.01
N ASN A 21 -7.27 7.29 -13.73
CA ASN A 21 -6.33 8.29 -13.23
C ASN A 21 -4.93 8.06 -13.79
N LYS A 22 -4.59 8.79 -14.85
CA LYS A 22 -3.29 8.69 -15.52
C LYS A 22 -2.14 9.16 -14.64
N MET A 23 -2.38 10.03 -13.67
CA MET A 23 -1.30 10.59 -12.84
C MET A 23 -0.70 9.54 -11.92
N PHE A 24 -1.41 8.47 -11.62
CA PHE A 24 -0.90 7.37 -10.79
C PHE A 24 0.01 6.42 -11.55
N TRP A 25 0.19 6.61 -12.85
CA TRP A 25 0.92 5.67 -13.71
C TRP A 25 1.93 6.37 -14.60
N LYS A 26 3.12 5.77 -14.75
CA LYS A 26 4.11 6.18 -15.74
C LYS A 26 3.77 5.62 -17.12
N ASP A 27 3.29 4.38 -17.13
CA ASP A 27 2.78 3.66 -18.30
C ASP A 27 1.74 2.65 -17.79
N ASN A 28 1.29 1.72 -18.64
CA ASN A 28 0.23 0.78 -18.27
C ASN A 28 0.63 -0.25 -17.21
N THR A 29 1.91 -0.37 -16.89
CA THR A 29 2.41 -1.39 -15.96
C THR A 29 3.31 -0.83 -14.84
N HIS A 30 3.68 0.46 -14.89
CA HIS A 30 4.55 1.09 -13.91
C HIS A 30 3.83 2.24 -13.22
N ILE A 31 3.72 2.12 -11.90
CA ILE A 31 3.05 3.09 -11.06
C ILE A 31 3.94 4.33 -10.84
N SER A 32 3.33 5.49 -10.66
CA SER A 32 4.05 6.71 -10.33
C SER A 32 4.01 6.97 -8.83
N SER A 33 4.89 7.85 -8.34
CA SER A 33 4.92 8.23 -6.92
C SER A 33 3.64 8.90 -6.45
N ALA A 34 2.88 9.53 -7.36
CA ALA A 34 1.60 10.18 -7.03
C ALA A 34 0.58 9.20 -6.44
N ALA A 35 0.67 7.91 -6.78
CA ALA A 35 -0.23 6.88 -6.25
C ALA A 35 -0.06 6.65 -4.75
N PHE A 36 1.04 7.11 -4.16
CA PHE A 36 1.34 6.95 -2.73
C PHE A 36 1.20 8.24 -1.94
N LEU A 37 0.60 9.27 -2.53
CA LEU A 37 0.32 10.52 -1.84
C LEU A 37 -1.06 10.45 -1.19
N ASP A 38 -1.09 10.48 0.15
CA ASP A 38 -2.33 10.57 0.90
C ASP A 38 -2.07 11.35 2.18
N LYS A 39 -2.70 12.50 2.32
CA LYS A 39 -2.52 13.39 3.48
C LYS A 39 -3.13 12.84 4.77
N LYS A 40 -4.05 11.88 4.66
CA LYS A 40 -4.75 11.28 5.81
C LYS A 40 -4.11 9.99 6.29
N GLY A 41 -3.03 9.55 5.63
CA GLY A 41 -2.40 8.27 5.86
C GLY A 41 -2.65 7.33 4.70
N LEU A 42 -1.59 6.69 4.25
CA LEU A 42 -1.66 5.80 3.09
C LEU A 42 -2.37 4.51 3.48
N SER A 43 -3.56 4.30 2.96
CA SER A 43 -4.34 3.10 3.25
C SER A 43 -3.78 1.88 2.52
N VAL A 44 -3.61 0.80 3.25
CA VAL A 44 -3.19 -0.49 2.71
C VAL A 44 -3.98 -1.60 3.41
N GLU A 45 -4.00 -2.78 2.80
CA GLU A 45 -4.47 -4.01 3.43
C GLU A 45 -3.26 -4.84 3.82
N ARG A 46 -3.18 -5.26 5.09
CA ARG A 46 -2.10 -6.15 5.48
C ARG A 46 -2.38 -7.58 5.00
N GLY A 47 -1.34 -8.26 4.57
CA GLY A 47 -1.46 -9.63 4.10
C GLY A 47 -1.76 -10.62 5.21
N ASN A 48 -1.15 -10.44 6.38
CA ASN A 48 -1.27 -11.35 7.52
C ASN A 48 -0.99 -12.80 7.11
N PHE A 49 0.01 -12.98 6.23
CA PHE A 49 0.44 -14.29 5.71
C PHE A 49 -0.65 -15.06 4.96
N ARG A 50 -1.71 -14.37 4.53
CA ARG A 50 -2.68 -14.97 3.61
C ARG A 50 -2.05 -15.17 2.23
N ASN A 51 -2.60 -16.11 1.48
CA ASN A 51 -2.20 -16.30 0.10
C ASN A 51 -2.45 -15.01 -0.70
N GLU A 52 -1.50 -14.61 -1.54
CA GLU A 52 -1.60 -13.38 -2.35
C GLU A 52 -2.89 -13.35 -3.18
N THR A 53 -3.24 -14.47 -3.83
CA THR A 53 -4.46 -14.57 -4.63
C THR A 53 -5.70 -14.29 -3.80
N ASP A 54 -5.75 -14.80 -2.57
CA ASP A 54 -6.90 -14.59 -1.69
C ASP A 54 -7.02 -13.12 -1.26
N VAL A 55 -5.90 -12.45 -1.00
CA VAL A 55 -5.91 -11.02 -0.67
C VAL A 55 -6.43 -10.21 -1.84
N VAL A 56 -5.91 -10.48 -3.04
CA VAL A 56 -6.32 -9.78 -4.27
C VAL A 56 -7.81 -9.98 -4.53
N ASP A 57 -8.29 -11.21 -4.46
CA ASP A 57 -9.71 -11.51 -4.68
C ASP A 57 -10.60 -10.79 -3.66
N ASP A 58 -10.19 -10.76 -2.41
CA ASP A 58 -10.93 -10.07 -1.35
C ASP A 58 -10.96 -8.56 -1.59
N MET A 59 -9.83 -7.95 -1.92
CA MET A 59 -9.77 -6.51 -2.20
C MET A 59 -10.61 -6.12 -3.42
N LYS A 60 -10.65 -6.96 -4.43
CA LYS A 60 -11.43 -6.72 -5.64
C LYS A 60 -12.94 -6.66 -5.40
N LYS A 61 -13.42 -7.18 -4.31
CA LYS A 61 -14.84 -7.07 -3.91
C LYS A 61 -15.20 -5.63 -3.49
N SER A 62 -14.22 -4.87 -2.99
CA SER A 62 -14.45 -3.53 -2.41
C SER A 62 -13.79 -2.40 -3.20
N PHE A 63 -12.76 -2.70 -4.00
CA PHE A 63 -11.97 -1.67 -4.68
C PHE A 63 -11.98 -1.86 -6.18
N ILE A 64 -12.09 -0.74 -6.90
CA ILE A 64 -11.90 -0.68 -8.35
C ILE A 64 -10.43 -0.38 -8.59
N GLY A 65 -9.80 -1.10 -9.52
CA GLY A 65 -8.44 -0.77 -9.93
C GLY A 65 -7.47 -1.93 -9.90
N ARG A 66 -6.20 -1.57 -9.96
CA ARG A 66 -5.07 -2.48 -9.92
C ARG A 66 -4.53 -2.57 -8.51
N ILE A 67 -3.83 -3.64 -8.20
CA ILE A 67 -3.28 -3.85 -6.85
C ILE A 67 -1.78 -4.01 -6.95
N VAL A 68 -1.07 -3.26 -6.09
CA VAL A 68 0.38 -3.38 -5.91
C VAL A 68 0.68 -3.90 -4.51
N SER A 69 1.81 -4.55 -4.35
CA SER A 69 2.26 -5.05 -3.05
C SER A 69 3.72 -4.68 -2.79
N PHE A 70 4.05 -4.59 -1.52
CA PHE A 70 5.42 -4.38 -1.04
C PHE A 70 5.53 -4.88 0.39
N ALA A 71 6.74 -5.21 0.83
CA ALA A 71 6.95 -5.76 2.15
C ALA A 71 7.02 -4.66 3.22
N VAL A 72 6.63 -5.01 4.44
CA VAL A 72 6.82 -4.14 5.61
C VAL A 72 8.29 -3.71 5.74
N ARG A 73 9.22 -4.60 5.45
CA ARG A 73 10.65 -4.28 5.47
C ARG A 73 10.99 -3.04 4.63
N LEU A 74 10.39 -2.93 3.44
CA LEU A 74 10.62 -1.76 2.58
C LEU A 74 10.19 -0.47 3.27
N CYS A 75 9.05 -0.49 3.95
CA CYS A 75 8.59 0.68 4.70
C CYS A 75 9.60 1.08 5.78
N ARG A 76 10.18 0.11 6.49
CA ARG A 76 11.19 0.38 7.51
C ARG A 76 12.49 0.89 6.92
N GLU A 77 12.90 0.39 5.77
CA GLU A 77 14.10 0.85 5.06
C GLU A 77 13.99 2.34 4.68
N ILE A 78 12.81 2.83 4.40
CA ILE A 78 12.58 4.24 4.07
C ILE A 78 12.11 5.06 5.27
N ASN A 79 12.21 4.51 6.48
CA ASN A 79 11.85 5.15 7.74
C ASN A 79 10.38 5.53 7.85
N ALA A 80 9.52 4.85 7.11
CA ALA A 80 8.07 4.99 7.22
C ALA A 80 7.55 4.13 8.37
N GLU A 81 6.39 4.50 8.89
CA GLU A 81 5.75 3.80 9.98
C GLU A 81 4.54 3.02 9.48
N VAL A 82 4.41 1.77 9.90
CA VAL A 82 3.28 0.91 9.54
C VAL A 82 2.41 0.75 10.78
N LEU A 83 1.11 1.08 10.65
CA LEU A 83 0.18 1.11 11.76
C LEU A 83 -1.03 0.22 11.48
N TYR A 84 -1.39 -0.62 12.43
CA TYR A 84 -2.60 -1.43 12.33
C TYR A 84 -3.82 -0.56 12.67
N LYS A 85 -4.72 -0.38 11.69
CA LYS A 85 -5.90 0.47 11.79
C LYS A 85 -7.15 -0.26 11.28
N PRO A 86 -7.61 -1.32 11.97
CA PRO A 86 -8.77 -2.07 11.47
C PRO A 86 -10.01 -1.18 11.39
N THR A 87 -10.86 -1.47 10.41
CA THR A 87 -12.12 -0.77 10.19
C THR A 87 -13.27 -1.77 10.20
N LYS A 88 -14.51 -1.27 10.20
CA LYS A 88 -15.69 -2.13 10.08
C LYS A 88 -15.69 -2.89 8.75
N ARG A 89 -15.12 -2.30 7.70
CA ARG A 89 -15.07 -2.91 6.37
C ARG A 89 -13.98 -3.97 6.26
N SER A 90 -12.85 -3.78 6.95
CA SER A 90 -11.75 -4.72 6.88
C SER A 90 -10.96 -4.78 8.18
N ILE A 91 -10.81 -5.99 8.72
CA ILE A 91 -9.94 -6.24 9.87
C ILE A 91 -8.47 -6.16 9.48
N TYR A 92 -8.14 -6.13 8.18
CA TYR A 92 -6.77 -6.06 7.66
C TYR A 92 -6.34 -4.64 7.35
N HIS A 93 -7.22 -3.66 7.47
CA HIS A 93 -6.90 -2.28 7.13
C HIS A 93 -5.76 -1.76 7.99
N SER A 94 -4.79 -1.13 7.35
CA SER A 94 -3.62 -0.55 7.98
C SER A 94 -3.25 0.74 7.25
N GLU A 95 -2.35 1.52 7.85
CA GLU A 95 -1.89 2.77 7.26
C GLU A 95 -0.37 2.85 7.30
N ILE A 96 0.18 3.56 6.34
CA ILE A 96 1.60 3.89 6.32
C ILE A 96 1.72 5.39 6.48
N HIS A 97 2.48 5.82 7.49
CA HIS A 97 2.79 7.23 7.74
C HIS A 97 4.25 7.51 7.40
N GLY A 98 4.54 8.75 7.03
CA GLY A 98 5.89 9.16 6.67
C GLY A 98 6.89 9.00 7.81
N ARG A 99 6.43 9.30 9.03
CA ARG A 99 7.15 9.07 10.29
C ARG A 99 6.20 9.38 11.45
N LYS A 100 6.65 9.21 12.70
CA LYS A 100 5.77 9.39 13.87
C LYS A 100 5.08 10.74 13.93
N ASP A 101 5.76 11.80 13.52
CA ASP A 101 5.25 13.18 13.60
C ASP A 101 4.81 13.73 12.24
N ARG A 102 4.75 12.90 11.20
CA ARG A 102 4.33 13.33 9.88
C ARG A 102 3.55 12.23 9.17
N ILE A 103 2.25 12.45 8.97
CA ILE A 103 1.35 11.46 8.38
C ILE A 103 1.70 11.20 6.92
N VAL A 104 1.88 12.26 6.12
CA VAL A 104 2.12 12.12 4.69
C VAL A 104 3.54 11.61 4.41
N LEU A 105 3.65 10.69 3.44
CA LEU A 105 4.94 10.21 2.96
C LEU A 105 5.68 11.34 2.21
N SER A 106 6.98 11.41 2.41
CA SER A 106 7.81 12.37 1.66
C SER A 106 7.88 11.99 0.18
N PRO A 107 8.24 12.95 -0.71
CA PRO A 107 8.48 12.61 -2.11
C PRO A 107 9.51 11.49 -2.30
N ALA A 108 10.57 11.45 -1.51
CA ALA A 108 11.59 10.41 -1.58
C ALA A 108 11.02 9.04 -1.20
N GLN A 109 10.23 8.97 -0.12
CA GLN A 109 9.58 7.73 0.28
C GLN A 109 8.63 7.22 -0.80
N ARG A 110 7.82 8.10 -1.37
CA ARG A 110 6.88 7.73 -2.42
C ARG A 110 7.58 7.20 -3.67
N ARG A 111 8.72 7.80 -4.05
CA ARG A 111 9.50 7.32 -5.20
C ARG A 111 10.02 5.91 -4.98
N VAL A 112 10.52 5.62 -3.79
CA VAL A 112 11.03 4.27 -3.49
C VAL A 112 9.90 3.23 -3.56
N LEU A 113 8.73 3.53 -2.97
CA LEU A 113 7.59 2.63 -3.07
C LEU A 113 7.18 2.39 -4.52
N ALA A 114 7.11 3.45 -5.32
CA ALA A 114 6.73 3.34 -6.73
C ALA A 114 7.73 2.48 -7.53
N GLN A 115 9.01 2.61 -7.23
CA GLN A 115 10.07 1.86 -7.94
C GLN A 115 10.12 0.40 -7.54
N ARG A 116 9.82 0.08 -6.29
CA ARG A 116 10.05 -1.24 -5.71
C ARG A 116 8.79 -2.05 -5.43
N CYS A 117 7.61 -1.46 -5.58
CA CYS A 117 6.38 -2.25 -5.45
C CYS A 117 6.22 -3.23 -6.61
N LYS A 118 5.43 -4.27 -6.36
CA LYS A 118 5.14 -5.30 -7.34
C LYS A 118 3.68 -5.17 -7.77
N LEU A 119 3.44 -5.16 -9.08
CA LEU A 119 2.07 -5.22 -9.61
C LEU A 119 1.59 -6.66 -9.50
N VAL A 120 0.54 -6.90 -8.71
CA VAL A 120 0.01 -8.25 -8.46
C VAL A 120 -1.34 -8.48 -9.11
N ASN A 121 -1.88 -7.42 -9.71
CA ASN A 121 -3.13 -7.56 -10.45
C ASN A 121 -3.25 -6.51 -11.53
#